data_ec1bee7eb501b4e1ef97bc46297c8cca
#
_entry.id   ec1bee7eb501b4e1ef97bc46297c8cca
#
_cell.length_a   1.000
_cell.length_b   1.000
_cell.length_c   1.000
_cell.angle_alpha   90.00
_cell.angle_beta   90.00
_cell.angle_gamma   90.00
#
_symmetry.space_group_name_H-M   'P 1'
#
loop_
_entity.id
_entity.type
_entity.pdbx_description
1 polymer ?
#
loop_
_entity_poly.entity_id
_entity_poly.type
_entity_poly.pdbx_seq_one_letter_code
_entity_poly.pdbx_strand_id
1 'polypeptide(L)'
;MEKSDLIPLERALKRAWQCTARDRLPFFAALVFGLAAHMFAFANKLVNADEIESLFGKGATVTSGRWGLEAVKLIFPDYSMPWLYGVVSLVLLAVSVCLIVRLFEIKSPLMRVLLAGMIAAFPSQTGTFCFMFTSAPYALAFLFAVLAAYLTCRGGRWGFIAAAVLLTLSLGIYQAYIA
;
A
#
# COMPACT_ATOMS: atom_id res chain seq x y z
N MET A 1 -0.60 -6.46 -43.24
CA MET A 1 -0.92 -7.20 -42.01
C MET A 1 -1.62 -6.25 -41.07
N GLU A 2 -2.91 -6.46 -40.89
CA GLU A 2 -3.81 -5.52 -40.24
C GLU A 2 -3.66 -5.55 -38.71
N LYS A 3 -3.65 -4.36 -38.09
CA LYS A 3 -3.46 -4.16 -36.64
C LYS A 3 -4.67 -4.62 -35.78
N SER A 4 -5.56 -5.45 -36.31
CA SER A 4 -6.87 -5.74 -35.71
C SER A 4 -6.93 -6.95 -34.79
N ASP A 5 -5.93 -7.82 -34.75
CA ASP A 5 -6.04 -9.12 -34.10
C ASP A 5 -5.27 -9.27 -32.77
N LEU A 6 -5.01 -8.17 -32.08
CA LEU A 6 -4.50 -8.26 -30.73
C LEU A 6 -5.55 -8.88 -29.80
N ILE A 7 -5.20 -10.02 -29.20
CA ILE A 7 -6.02 -10.68 -28.19
C ILE A 7 -6.43 -9.64 -27.11
N PRO A 8 -7.66 -9.69 -26.58
CA PRO A 8 -8.13 -8.73 -25.57
C PRO A 8 -7.17 -8.54 -24.40
N LEU A 9 -6.47 -9.61 -24.02
CA LEU A 9 -5.45 -9.61 -22.98
C LEU A 9 -4.23 -8.76 -23.37
N GLU A 10 -3.75 -8.86 -24.61
CA GLU A 10 -2.58 -8.09 -25.08
C GLU A 10 -2.90 -6.60 -25.18
N ARG A 11 -4.12 -6.25 -25.56
CA ARG A 11 -4.61 -4.85 -25.51
C ARG A 11 -4.73 -4.33 -24.08
N ALA A 12 -5.19 -5.17 -23.16
CA ALA A 12 -5.25 -4.84 -21.73
C ALA A 12 -3.83 -4.65 -21.14
N LEU A 13 -2.89 -5.53 -21.48
CA LEU A 13 -1.48 -5.43 -21.06
C LEU A 13 -0.80 -4.18 -21.64
N LYS A 14 -1.02 -3.84 -22.92
CA LYS A 14 -0.50 -2.61 -23.51
C LYS A 14 -1.08 -1.36 -22.85
N ARG A 15 -2.38 -1.34 -22.53
CA ARG A 15 -2.99 -0.23 -21.79
C ARG A 15 -2.42 -0.13 -20.38
N ALA A 16 -2.27 -1.25 -19.68
CA ALA A 16 -1.63 -1.30 -18.37
C ALA A 16 -0.19 -0.78 -18.42
N TRP A 17 0.58 -1.18 -19.44
CA TRP A 17 1.94 -0.72 -19.65
C TRP A 17 2.05 0.78 -19.93
N GLN A 18 1.18 1.33 -20.76
CA GLN A 18 1.12 2.77 -21.03
C GLN A 18 0.69 3.59 -19.81
N CYS A 19 -0.27 3.08 -19.03
CA CYS A 19 -0.60 3.64 -17.73
C CYS A 19 0.63 3.64 -16.80
N THR A 20 1.37 2.53 -16.74
CA THR A 20 2.58 2.38 -15.93
C THR A 20 3.67 3.37 -16.31
N ALA A 21 3.84 3.71 -17.60
CA ALA A 21 4.85 4.68 -18.05
C ALA A 21 4.64 6.07 -17.45
N ARG A 22 3.38 6.52 -17.27
CA ARG A 22 3.05 7.80 -16.64
C ARG A 22 3.31 7.80 -15.13
N ASP A 23 3.20 6.65 -14.48
CA ASP A 23 3.31 6.50 -13.04
C ASP A 23 4.73 6.18 -12.58
N ARG A 24 5.67 5.95 -13.50
CA ARG A 24 7.06 5.62 -13.14
C ARG A 24 7.70 6.68 -12.24
N LEU A 25 7.49 7.96 -12.56
CA LEU A 25 8.10 9.04 -11.78
C LEU A 25 7.64 9.04 -10.31
N PRO A 26 6.34 9.10 -9.98
CA PRO A 26 5.90 9.09 -8.59
C PRO A 26 6.20 7.73 -7.90
N PHE A 27 6.15 6.62 -8.64
CA PHE A 27 6.48 5.30 -8.09
C PHE A 27 7.94 5.22 -7.63
N PHE A 28 8.89 5.54 -8.51
CA PHE A 28 10.31 5.51 -8.15
C PHE A 28 10.68 6.60 -7.14
N ALA A 29 10.05 7.78 -7.21
CA ALA A 29 10.24 8.81 -6.21
C ALA A 29 9.82 8.32 -4.81
N ALA A 30 8.65 7.67 -4.68
CA ALA A 30 8.21 7.10 -3.42
C ALA A 30 9.19 6.04 -2.88
N LEU A 31 9.71 5.18 -3.75
CA LEU A 31 10.72 4.19 -3.35
C LEU A 31 12.02 4.85 -2.88
N VAL A 32 12.53 5.84 -3.61
CA VAL A 32 13.79 6.52 -3.27
C VAL A 32 13.64 7.28 -1.95
N PHE A 33 12.59 8.09 -1.79
CA PHE A 33 12.36 8.82 -0.53
C PHE A 33 12.08 7.89 0.64
N GLY A 34 11.29 6.82 0.42
CA GLY A 34 10.99 5.85 1.45
C GLY A 34 12.22 5.07 1.88
N LEU A 35 13.07 4.63 0.95
CA LEU A 35 14.35 3.99 1.28
C LEU A 35 15.26 4.96 2.02
N ALA A 36 15.42 6.20 1.54
CA ALA A 36 16.26 7.19 2.21
C ALA A 36 15.81 7.48 3.65
N ALA A 37 14.48 7.53 3.89
CA ALA A 37 13.92 7.83 5.21
C ALA A 37 13.96 6.62 6.16
N HIS A 38 13.80 5.38 5.66
CA HIS A 38 13.52 4.21 6.50
C HIS A 38 14.54 3.08 6.37
N MET A 39 15.61 3.24 5.58
CA MET A 39 16.60 2.18 5.33
C MET A 39 17.20 1.61 6.63
N PHE A 40 17.38 2.46 7.66
CA PHE A 40 17.88 2.00 8.95
C PHE A 40 16.95 0.94 9.58
N ALA A 41 15.63 1.18 9.56
CA ALA A 41 14.65 0.24 10.08
C ALA A 41 14.58 -1.06 9.25
N PHE A 42 14.88 -0.99 7.95
CA PHE A 42 14.89 -2.16 7.06
C PHE A 42 16.18 -2.98 7.19
N ALA A 43 17.30 -2.33 7.46
CA ALA A 43 18.59 -3.00 7.62
C ALA A 43 18.78 -3.58 9.03
N ASN A 44 17.99 -3.12 10.02
CA ASN A 44 18.15 -3.51 11.42
C ASN A 44 16.85 -4.04 11.99
N LYS A 45 16.91 -5.15 12.71
CA LYS A 45 15.75 -5.64 13.46
C LYS A 45 15.57 -4.80 14.73
N LEU A 46 14.62 -3.87 14.69
CA LEU A 46 14.21 -3.11 15.86
C LEU A 46 13.21 -3.97 16.65
N VAL A 47 13.60 -4.36 17.86
CA VAL A 47 12.74 -5.19 18.72
C VAL A 47 11.60 -4.34 19.26
N ASN A 48 10.36 -4.82 19.10
CA ASN A 48 9.16 -4.20 19.66
C ASN A 48 8.51 -5.16 20.66
N ALA A 49 8.01 -4.64 21.78
CA ALA A 49 7.35 -5.44 22.81
C ALA A 49 6.12 -6.19 22.27
N ASP A 50 5.34 -5.55 21.40
CA ASP A 50 4.15 -6.15 20.79
C ASP A 50 4.50 -7.31 19.85
N GLU A 51 5.68 -7.29 19.20
CA GLU A 51 6.15 -8.41 18.39
C GLU A 51 6.46 -9.63 19.28
N ILE A 52 7.10 -9.41 20.42
CA ILE A 52 7.40 -10.48 21.37
C ILE A 52 6.09 -11.08 21.90
N GLU A 53 5.14 -10.25 22.28
CA GLU A 53 3.83 -10.69 22.76
C GLU A 53 3.08 -11.48 21.67
N SER A 54 3.11 -11.04 20.41
CA SER A 54 2.45 -11.72 19.29
C SER A 54 3.07 -13.09 18.97
N LEU A 55 4.36 -13.28 19.22
CA LEU A 55 5.04 -14.57 19.01
C LEU A 55 4.67 -15.63 20.06
N PHE A 56 4.42 -15.22 21.29
CA PHE A 56 4.17 -16.12 22.43
C PHE A 56 2.72 -16.12 22.92
N GLY A 57 1.89 -15.20 22.42
CA GLY A 57 0.48 -15.04 22.80
C GLY A 57 -0.43 -14.89 21.59
N LYS A 58 -1.73 -15.06 21.84
CA LYS A 58 -2.76 -14.61 20.88
C LYS A 58 -2.92 -13.10 21.09
N GLY A 59 -2.16 -12.29 20.37
CA GLY A 59 -2.29 -10.83 20.44
C GLY A 59 -3.73 -10.35 20.37
N ALA A 60 -4.03 -9.16 20.88
CA ALA A 60 -5.38 -8.58 20.96
C ALA A 60 -5.98 -8.16 19.61
N THR A 61 -5.56 -8.78 18.50
CA THR A 61 -5.96 -8.37 17.13
C THR A 61 -7.46 -8.45 16.90
N VAL A 62 -8.09 -9.56 17.23
CA VAL A 62 -9.55 -9.75 17.05
C VAL A 62 -10.35 -8.92 18.06
N THR A 63 -9.92 -8.87 19.32
CA THR A 63 -10.58 -8.10 20.38
C THR A 63 -10.49 -6.60 20.13
N SER A 64 -9.45 -6.12 19.40
CA SER A 64 -9.32 -4.74 18.95
C SER A 64 -10.07 -4.43 17.65
N GLY A 65 -10.85 -5.38 17.13
CA GLY A 65 -11.62 -5.22 15.89
C GLY A 65 -10.81 -5.37 14.59
N ARG A 66 -9.56 -5.82 14.67
CA ARG A 66 -8.67 -6.02 13.51
C ARG A 66 -8.77 -7.42 12.92
N TRP A 67 -10.00 -7.89 12.67
CA TRP A 67 -10.26 -9.24 12.17
C TRP A 67 -9.58 -9.54 10.82
N GLY A 68 -9.44 -8.52 9.96
CA GLY A 68 -8.77 -8.67 8.66
C GLY A 68 -7.27 -8.92 8.80
N LEU A 69 -6.65 -8.45 9.90
CA LEU A 69 -5.25 -8.73 10.16
C LEU A 69 -5.00 -10.22 10.35
N GLU A 70 -5.91 -10.95 11.01
CA GLU A 70 -5.82 -12.41 11.17
C GLU A 70 -5.86 -13.14 9.81
N ALA A 71 -6.69 -12.67 8.88
CA ALA A 71 -6.73 -13.25 7.53
C ALA A 71 -5.43 -12.99 6.76
N VAL A 72 -4.85 -11.80 6.92
CA VAL A 72 -3.62 -11.41 6.23
C VAL A 72 -2.38 -12.11 6.82
N LYS A 73 -2.42 -12.61 8.06
CA LYS A 73 -1.34 -13.44 8.66
C LYS A 73 -1.03 -14.70 7.87
N LEU A 74 -1.96 -15.21 7.08
CA LEU A 74 -1.71 -16.34 6.17
C LEU A 74 -0.64 -16.01 5.11
N ILE A 75 -0.50 -14.74 4.77
CA ILE A 75 0.46 -14.24 3.77
C ILE A 75 1.65 -13.56 4.46
N PHE A 76 1.38 -12.80 5.53
CA PHE A 76 2.35 -12.04 6.31
C PHE A 76 2.33 -12.53 7.76
N PRO A 77 3.15 -13.54 8.11
CA PRO A 77 3.24 -14.05 9.47
C PRO A 77 3.64 -12.97 10.50
N ASP A 78 3.28 -13.19 11.77
CA ASP A 78 3.49 -12.25 12.88
C ASP A 78 4.94 -12.14 13.37
N TYR A 79 5.92 -12.28 12.50
CA TYR A 79 7.32 -12.05 12.85
C TYR A 79 7.99 -11.10 11.88
N SER A 80 8.85 -10.23 12.40
CA SER A 80 9.52 -9.24 11.59
C SER A 80 10.56 -9.84 10.64
N MET A 81 10.40 -9.55 9.36
CA MET A 81 11.42 -9.66 8.33
C MET A 81 11.72 -8.27 7.79
N PRO A 82 12.61 -7.47 8.46
CA PRO A 82 12.67 -6.01 8.24
C PRO A 82 12.85 -5.62 6.79
N TRP A 83 13.85 -6.18 6.10
CA TRP A 83 14.09 -5.83 4.70
C TRP A 83 12.95 -6.27 3.78
N LEU A 84 12.37 -7.45 3.99
CA LEU A 84 11.28 -7.97 3.14
C LEU A 84 10.00 -7.16 3.35
N TYR A 85 9.57 -7.01 4.61
CA TYR A 85 8.35 -6.28 4.93
C TYR A 85 8.50 -4.78 4.64
N GLY A 86 9.69 -4.22 4.88
CA GLY A 86 10.00 -2.85 4.51
C GLY A 86 9.87 -2.60 3.01
N VAL A 87 10.48 -3.45 2.17
CA VAL A 87 10.41 -3.32 0.71
C VAL A 87 8.98 -3.55 0.21
N VAL A 88 8.27 -4.58 0.70
CA VAL A 88 6.88 -4.82 0.31
C VAL A 88 5.99 -3.64 0.68
N SER A 89 6.14 -3.10 1.90
CA SER A 89 5.40 -1.92 2.34
C SER A 89 5.67 -0.71 1.46
N LEU A 90 6.92 -0.44 1.10
CA LEU A 90 7.26 0.66 0.20
C LEU A 90 6.69 0.49 -1.20
N VAL A 91 6.68 -0.73 -1.74
CA VAL A 91 6.06 -1.00 -3.04
C VAL A 91 4.56 -0.74 -2.98
N LEU A 92 3.86 -1.21 -1.94
CA LEU A 92 2.43 -0.97 -1.74
C LEU A 92 2.13 0.53 -1.57
N LEU A 93 2.95 1.27 -0.82
CA LEU A 93 2.87 2.72 -0.69
C LEU A 93 3.10 3.42 -2.03
N ALA A 94 4.12 3.01 -2.80
CA ALA A 94 4.41 3.59 -4.11
C ALA A 94 3.24 3.39 -5.11
N VAL A 95 2.59 2.21 -5.10
CA VAL A 95 1.36 1.98 -5.88
C VAL A 95 0.23 2.89 -5.40
N SER A 96 0.06 3.06 -4.09
CA SER A 96 -0.94 3.97 -3.51
C SER A 96 -0.70 5.42 -3.94
N VAL A 97 0.55 5.88 -3.93
CA VAL A 97 0.94 7.22 -4.45
C VAL A 97 0.53 7.38 -5.92
N CYS A 98 0.76 6.38 -6.75
CA CYS A 98 0.35 6.43 -8.17
C CYS A 98 -1.17 6.57 -8.31
N LEU A 99 -1.95 5.85 -7.50
CA LEU A 99 -3.41 5.97 -7.48
C LEU A 99 -3.87 7.36 -7.00
N ILE A 100 -3.23 7.93 -5.98
CA ILE A 100 -3.51 9.28 -5.49
C ILE A 100 -3.21 10.33 -6.56
N VAL A 101 -2.05 10.23 -7.23
CA VAL A 101 -1.69 11.10 -8.36
C VAL A 101 -2.74 11.03 -9.48
N ARG A 102 -3.27 9.84 -9.76
CA ARG A 102 -4.33 9.65 -10.77
C ARG A 102 -5.68 10.19 -10.28
N LEU A 103 -6.02 9.97 -9.02
CA LEU A 103 -7.28 10.42 -8.42
C LEU A 103 -7.41 11.94 -8.50
N PHE A 104 -6.35 12.66 -8.12
CA PHE A 104 -6.27 14.12 -8.14
C PHE A 104 -5.81 14.71 -9.48
N GLU A 105 -5.59 13.87 -10.50
CA GLU A 105 -5.16 14.28 -11.85
C GLU A 105 -3.90 15.17 -11.87
N ILE A 106 -2.97 14.94 -10.95
CA ILE A 106 -1.76 15.76 -10.81
C ILE A 106 -0.92 15.65 -12.09
N LYS A 107 -0.76 16.78 -12.80
CA LYS A 107 -0.03 16.84 -14.09
C LYS A 107 1.44 17.22 -13.92
N SER A 108 1.74 18.10 -12.95
CA SER A 108 3.09 18.60 -12.72
C SER A 108 4.04 17.49 -12.24
N PRO A 109 5.18 17.25 -12.90
CA PRO A 109 6.17 16.28 -12.45
C PRO A 109 6.71 16.59 -11.04
N LEU A 110 6.96 17.87 -10.76
CA LEU A 110 7.45 18.31 -9.44
C LEU A 110 6.45 17.96 -8.35
N MET A 111 5.14 18.26 -8.55
CA MET A 111 4.12 17.94 -7.56
C MET A 111 3.96 16.45 -7.33
N ARG A 112 4.17 15.60 -8.35
CA ARG A 112 4.17 14.14 -8.19
C ARG A 112 5.33 13.67 -7.32
N VAL A 113 6.52 14.22 -7.52
CA VAL A 113 7.71 13.88 -6.74
C VAL A 113 7.55 14.36 -5.29
N LEU A 114 7.07 15.60 -5.07
CA LEU A 114 6.83 16.13 -3.73
C LEU A 114 5.77 15.33 -2.98
N LEU A 115 4.65 14.99 -3.62
CA LEU A 115 3.62 14.15 -3.02
C LEU A 115 4.15 12.77 -2.65
N ALA A 116 4.95 12.16 -3.55
CA ALA A 116 5.57 10.87 -3.30
C ALA A 116 6.51 10.92 -2.09
N GLY A 117 7.34 11.95 -1.99
CA GLY A 117 8.22 12.19 -0.85
C GLY A 117 7.44 12.41 0.44
N MET A 118 6.40 13.26 0.39
CA MET A 118 5.55 13.53 1.55
C MET A 118 4.91 12.24 2.10
N ILE A 119 4.32 11.40 1.25
CA ILE A 119 3.64 10.18 1.70
C ILE A 119 4.66 9.15 2.19
N ALA A 120 5.73 8.92 1.44
CA ALA A 120 6.70 7.87 1.74
C ALA A 120 7.60 8.18 2.95
N ALA A 121 7.96 9.46 3.15
CA ALA A 121 8.82 9.91 4.24
C ALA A 121 8.06 10.59 5.40
N PHE A 122 6.73 10.50 5.43
CA PHE A 122 5.93 11.10 6.49
C PHE A 122 6.25 10.47 7.85
N PRO A 123 6.35 11.24 8.94
CA PRO A 123 6.74 10.71 10.25
C PRO A 123 5.89 9.56 10.77
N SER A 124 4.59 9.50 10.42
CA SER A 124 3.73 8.36 10.80
C SER A 124 4.18 7.04 10.18
N GLN A 125 4.87 7.05 9.03
CA GLN A 125 5.42 5.84 8.44
C GLN A 125 6.56 5.27 9.29
N THR A 126 7.35 6.14 9.95
CA THR A 126 8.36 5.68 10.93
C THR A 126 7.69 4.92 12.08
N GLY A 127 6.56 5.43 12.59
CA GLY A 127 5.75 4.71 13.59
C GLY A 127 5.27 3.35 13.06
N THR A 128 4.78 3.28 11.82
CA THR A 128 4.38 2.01 11.20
C THR A 128 5.55 1.03 11.09
N PHE A 129 6.75 1.49 10.72
CA PHE A 129 7.93 0.64 10.63
C PHE A 129 8.55 0.24 11.98
N CYS A 130 8.21 0.92 13.08
CA CYS A 130 8.50 0.42 14.42
C CYS A 130 7.73 -0.88 14.75
N PHE A 131 6.57 -1.09 14.10
CA PHE A 131 5.78 -2.33 14.16
C PHE A 131 6.01 -3.14 12.87
N MET A 132 7.23 -3.50 12.60
CA MET A 132 7.65 -4.11 11.32
C MET A 132 6.84 -5.34 10.94
N PHE A 133 6.47 -6.18 11.90
CA PHE A 133 5.66 -7.39 11.70
C PHE A 133 4.24 -7.11 11.16
N THR A 134 3.71 -5.88 11.32
CA THR A 134 2.43 -5.46 10.77
C THR A 134 2.56 -4.42 9.64
N SER A 135 3.77 -4.00 9.29
CA SER A 135 3.98 -2.91 8.32
C SER A 135 3.42 -3.22 6.93
N ALA A 136 3.64 -4.43 6.41
CA ALA A 136 3.13 -4.84 5.10
C ALA A 136 1.60 -4.97 5.10
N PRO A 137 0.93 -5.61 6.08
CA PRO A 137 -0.52 -5.55 6.26
C PRO A 137 -1.08 -4.13 6.29
N TYR A 138 -0.45 -3.20 7.03
CA TYR A 138 -0.92 -1.82 7.12
C TYR A 138 -0.75 -1.07 5.80
N ALA A 139 0.35 -1.25 5.10
CA ALA A 139 0.52 -0.70 3.75
C ALA A 139 -0.51 -1.27 2.76
N LEU A 140 -0.88 -2.54 2.89
CA LEU A 140 -1.96 -3.16 2.10
C LEU A 140 -3.32 -2.53 2.43
N ALA A 141 -3.62 -2.31 3.72
CA ALA A 141 -4.84 -1.63 4.15
C ALA A 141 -4.92 -0.20 3.59
N PHE A 142 -3.80 0.54 3.61
CA PHE A 142 -3.72 1.86 2.99
C PHE A 142 -3.99 1.80 1.48
N LEU A 143 -3.39 0.85 0.77
CA LEU A 143 -3.67 0.64 -0.65
C LEU A 143 -5.14 0.34 -0.91
N PHE A 144 -5.80 -0.48 -0.09
CA PHE A 144 -7.23 -0.77 -0.22
C PHE A 144 -8.08 0.48 -0.01
N ALA A 145 -7.76 1.32 0.99
CA ALA A 145 -8.47 2.58 1.22
C ALA A 145 -8.33 3.54 0.03
N VAL A 146 -7.12 3.73 -0.48
CA VAL A 146 -6.86 4.58 -1.65
C VAL A 146 -7.54 4.03 -2.92
N LEU A 147 -7.50 2.72 -3.13
CA LEU A 147 -8.16 2.08 -4.27
C LEU A 147 -9.69 2.19 -4.15
N ALA A 148 -10.24 2.06 -2.94
CA ALA A 148 -11.67 2.28 -2.68
C ALA A 148 -12.08 3.72 -3.04
N ALA A 149 -11.32 4.73 -2.61
CA ALA A 149 -11.56 6.12 -2.99
C ALA A 149 -11.49 6.31 -4.51
N TYR A 150 -10.49 5.75 -5.17
CA TYR A 150 -10.34 5.81 -6.62
C TYR A 150 -11.54 5.19 -7.36
N LEU A 151 -11.98 4.00 -6.95
CA LEU A 151 -13.12 3.29 -7.56
C LEU A 151 -14.45 3.99 -7.28
N THR A 152 -14.63 4.60 -6.12
CA THR A 152 -15.81 5.43 -5.80
C THR A 152 -15.93 6.59 -6.79
N CYS A 153 -14.82 7.26 -7.11
CA CYS A 153 -14.82 8.41 -8.00
C CYS A 153 -14.88 8.05 -9.50
N ARG A 154 -14.39 6.87 -9.89
CA ARG A 154 -14.15 6.52 -11.31
C ARG A 154 -14.86 5.25 -11.79
N GLY A 155 -15.36 4.41 -10.91
CA GLY A 155 -15.78 3.03 -11.22
C GLY A 155 -17.28 2.83 -11.48
N GLY A 156 -18.10 3.88 -11.46
CA GLY A 156 -19.56 3.76 -11.59
C GLY A 156 -20.17 2.86 -10.48
N ARG A 157 -21.38 2.32 -10.72
CA ARG A 157 -22.08 1.53 -9.68
C ARG A 157 -21.35 0.25 -9.24
N TRP A 158 -20.70 -0.45 -10.15
CA TRP A 158 -19.90 -1.63 -9.83
C TRP A 158 -18.61 -1.25 -9.10
N GLY A 159 -18.00 -0.11 -9.47
CA GLY A 159 -16.89 0.45 -8.75
C GLY A 159 -17.24 0.84 -7.33
N PHE A 160 -18.44 1.36 -7.08
CA PHE A 160 -18.92 1.67 -5.73
C PHE A 160 -19.05 0.41 -4.86
N ILE A 161 -19.60 -0.68 -5.40
CA ILE A 161 -19.70 -1.95 -4.66
C ILE A 161 -18.30 -2.50 -4.34
N ALA A 162 -17.39 -2.51 -5.32
CA ALA A 162 -16.02 -2.94 -5.11
C ALA A 162 -15.29 -2.04 -4.08
N ALA A 163 -15.52 -0.73 -4.12
CA ALA A 163 -14.98 0.21 -3.15
C ALA A 163 -15.46 -0.07 -1.72
N ALA A 164 -16.74 -0.37 -1.54
CA ALA A 164 -17.28 -0.73 -0.22
C ALA A 164 -16.61 -1.99 0.35
N VAL A 165 -16.41 -3.02 -0.49
CA VAL A 165 -15.69 -4.23 -0.08
C VAL A 165 -14.24 -3.93 0.30
N LEU A 166 -13.52 -3.17 -0.53
CA LEU A 166 -12.12 -2.80 -0.25
C LEU A 166 -11.98 -1.96 1.01
N LEU A 167 -12.89 -1.02 1.22
CA LEU A 167 -12.90 -0.21 2.44
C LEU A 167 -13.16 -1.08 3.69
N THR A 168 -14.09 -2.02 3.61
CA THR A 168 -14.36 -2.98 4.69
C THR A 168 -13.12 -3.83 5.01
N LEU A 169 -12.40 -4.31 3.99
CA LEU A 169 -11.15 -5.05 4.17
C LEU A 169 -10.06 -4.16 4.79
N SER A 170 -9.92 -2.92 4.31
CA SER A 170 -8.98 -1.94 4.88
C SER A 170 -9.24 -1.73 6.37
N LEU A 171 -10.49 -1.47 6.75
CA LEU A 171 -10.90 -1.26 8.14
C LEU A 171 -10.73 -2.51 9.00
N GLY A 172 -10.97 -3.69 8.43
CA GLY A 172 -10.74 -4.96 9.10
C GLY A 172 -9.25 -5.20 9.43
N ILE A 173 -8.33 -4.65 8.63
CA ILE A 173 -6.90 -4.73 8.88
C ILE A 173 -6.44 -3.61 9.81
N TYR A 174 -6.77 -2.35 9.49
CA TYR A 174 -6.35 -1.19 10.26
C TYR A 174 -7.36 -0.03 10.18
N GLN A 175 -8.05 0.21 11.30
CA GLN A 175 -9.17 1.15 11.37
C GLN A 175 -8.76 2.62 11.20
N ALA A 176 -7.49 2.98 11.42
CA ALA A 176 -7.04 4.37 11.32
C ALA A 176 -7.16 4.96 9.89
N TYR A 177 -7.37 4.14 8.86
CA TYR A 177 -7.51 4.61 7.49
C TYR A 177 -8.94 5.01 7.09
N ILE A 178 -9.87 5.12 8.04
CA ILE A 178 -11.21 5.68 7.79
C ILE A 178 -11.20 7.22 7.85
N ALA A 179 -10.24 7.79 8.54
CA ALA A 179 -10.05 9.23 8.65
C ALA A 179 -9.25 9.77 7.44
#